data_26bf60d33dc405fd682d29880e45cfd3
#
_entry.id   26bf60d33dc405fd682d29880e45cfd3
#
_cell.length_a   1.000
_cell.length_b   1.000
_cell.length_c   1.000
_cell.angle_alpha   90.00
_cell.angle_beta   90.00
_cell.angle_gamma   90.00
#
_symmetry.space_group_name_H-M   'P 1'
#
loop_
_entity.id
_entity.type
_entity.pdbx_description
1 polymer ?
#
loop_
_entity_poly.entity_id
_entity_poly.type
_entity_poly.pdbx_seq_one_letter_code
_entity_poly.pdbx_strand_id
1 'polypeptide(L)'
;MNRFAELLDRLAYEPGRNNKIKLLVAYFRETEDPDRGYALAALTGALSFKHAKPGLIRDLITERADPVLFGYSYDYVGDLSETVALMWPKAGANYAESLLGHPSPQPSPARGEGAQPSCSPHGDVEGIDVSEGRIGGPAPSPLAGEGWGEGYRGRDSSEILRSHNNPPPPTLTDVVTTLRTLGKAELPAQLARWLDELDETGRWALLKLVTGAMRIGISARLAKTAAAALGDKDPHGIELLWPGLSPPYLDLFAWLEGRGDKPVNRDPAPFRPVMLAHAIEDSDFANLAAADFSAEWKWDGIRVQAVSGRDARGHVQARLYSRTGEDITGSFPDLVPSLHLPGAIDGELLVLRDGRVQTFNVLQQRLNRKVVSPKLIKEFPIHLRAYDLLGDDENDLRELPFTERRAHLEAFVAKLNDPRIDLSPTVPFASWEQLAAARADPKSAGAGNDADAVEGVMLKRRDASYLPGRPKGPWWKWKRDPHIIDAVLMYAQRGHGKRSSYYSDYTFGVWTRGDAGDELVPVGKAYFGFTDEELLQIDRFVRRNTTEKFGPVRHVVHEPDQGLVLEVAFEGLQRSPRHKSGVAMRFPRISRLRWDKPPREADRLETLERMLISMTGS
;
A
#
# COMPACT_ATOMS: atom_id res chain seq x y z
N MET A 1 26.02 2.52 8.22
CA MET A 1 25.08 2.41 7.09
C MET A 1 24.97 0.97 6.59
N ASN A 2 26.07 0.23 6.39
CA ASN A 2 26.06 -1.12 5.79
C ASN A 2 25.18 -2.14 6.53
N ARG A 3 25.24 -2.22 7.86
CA ARG A 3 24.35 -3.11 8.64
C ARG A 3 22.86 -2.83 8.41
N PHE A 4 22.50 -1.55 8.29
CA PHE A 4 21.12 -1.17 7.98
C PHE A 4 20.73 -1.56 6.54
N ALA A 5 21.65 -1.39 5.59
CA ALA A 5 21.45 -1.80 4.21
C ALA A 5 21.23 -3.33 4.10
N GLU A 6 22.06 -4.12 4.76
CA GLU A 6 21.90 -5.58 4.84
C GLU A 6 20.55 -5.99 5.45
N LEU A 7 20.12 -5.30 6.53
CA LEU A 7 18.80 -5.53 7.10
C LEU A 7 17.69 -5.28 6.08
N LEU A 8 17.72 -4.14 5.38
CA LEU A 8 16.70 -3.79 4.39
C LEU A 8 16.63 -4.81 3.26
N ASP A 9 17.79 -5.25 2.76
CA ASP A 9 17.91 -6.26 1.72
C ASP A 9 17.26 -7.58 2.16
N ARG A 10 17.67 -8.12 3.31
CA ARG A 10 17.08 -9.35 3.87
C ARG A 10 15.57 -9.24 4.08
N LEU A 11 15.07 -8.09 4.55
CA LEU A 11 13.65 -7.85 4.76
C LEU A 11 12.85 -7.78 3.44
N ALA A 12 13.46 -7.27 2.37
CA ALA A 12 12.82 -7.17 1.06
C ALA A 12 12.51 -8.56 0.47
N TYR A 13 13.42 -9.53 0.66
CA TYR A 13 13.27 -10.89 0.13
C TYR A 13 12.58 -11.86 1.10
N GLU A 14 12.48 -11.56 2.39
CA GLU A 14 11.80 -12.44 3.36
C GLU A 14 10.28 -12.36 3.22
N PRO A 15 9.58 -13.47 2.89
CA PRO A 15 8.12 -13.44 2.75
C PRO A 15 7.38 -13.59 4.08
N GLY A 16 7.99 -14.25 5.07
CA GLY A 16 7.35 -14.66 6.31
C GLY A 16 7.28 -13.54 7.35
N ARG A 17 6.07 -13.20 7.83
CA ARG A 17 5.89 -12.16 8.85
C ARG A 17 6.73 -12.42 10.11
N ASN A 18 6.72 -13.64 10.63
CA ASN A 18 7.45 -13.99 11.85
C ASN A 18 8.97 -13.96 11.66
N ASN A 19 9.46 -14.34 10.49
CA ASN A 19 10.87 -14.25 10.16
C ASN A 19 11.33 -12.79 10.05
N LYS A 20 10.50 -11.91 9.47
CA LYS A 20 10.76 -10.46 9.47
C LYS A 20 10.90 -9.90 10.88
N ILE A 21 10.03 -10.31 11.82
CA ILE A 21 10.15 -9.92 13.22
C ILE A 21 11.47 -10.40 13.81
N LYS A 22 11.87 -11.67 13.58
CA LYS A 22 13.15 -12.21 14.07
C LYS A 22 14.35 -11.43 13.53
N LEU A 23 14.35 -11.07 12.23
CA LEU A 23 15.41 -10.27 11.62
C LEU A 23 15.53 -8.87 12.27
N LEU A 24 14.38 -8.22 12.49
CA LEU A 24 14.34 -6.92 13.16
C LEU A 24 14.82 -6.99 14.61
N VAL A 25 14.37 -8.00 15.38
CA VAL A 25 14.80 -8.22 16.77
C VAL A 25 16.30 -8.47 16.84
N ALA A 26 16.86 -9.31 15.97
CA ALA A 26 18.30 -9.56 15.90
C ALA A 26 19.06 -8.26 15.62
N TYR A 27 18.63 -7.49 14.62
CA TYR A 27 19.23 -6.20 14.31
C TYR A 27 19.19 -5.22 15.50
N PHE A 28 18.04 -5.07 16.17
CA PHE A 28 17.92 -4.17 17.33
C PHE A 28 18.76 -4.61 18.52
N ARG A 29 19.03 -5.91 18.67
CA ARG A 29 19.88 -6.45 19.72
C ARG A 29 21.37 -6.24 19.45
N GLU A 30 21.77 -6.36 18.18
CA GLU A 30 23.16 -6.32 17.76
C GLU A 30 23.66 -4.91 17.38
N THR A 31 22.75 -3.98 17.17
CA THR A 31 23.07 -2.60 16.76
C THR A 31 22.95 -1.66 17.95
N GLU A 32 24.00 -0.87 18.14
CA GLU A 32 24.08 0.09 19.25
C GLU A 32 23.18 1.32 19.02
N ASP A 33 22.88 2.01 20.13
CA ASP A 33 22.27 3.33 20.10
C ASP A 33 23.29 4.36 19.59
N PRO A 34 22.87 5.38 18.81
CA PRO A 34 21.50 5.66 18.39
C PRO A 34 21.11 5.03 17.03
N ASP A 35 21.96 4.25 16.35
CA ASP A 35 21.76 3.69 15.02
C ASP A 35 20.49 2.84 14.94
N ARG A 36 20.24 1.95 15.91
CA ARG A 36 19.01 1.12 15.93
C ARG A 36 17.74 1.96 16.09
N GLY A 37 17.84 3.06 16.83
CA GLY A 37 16.73 4.00 16.99
C GLY A 37 16.41 4.73 15.70
N TYR A 38 17.40 5.15 14.93
CA TYR A 38 17.20 5.73 13.61
C TYR A 38 16.71 4.70 12.58
N ALA A 39 17.15 3.44 12.69
CA ALA A 39 16.60 2.36 11.87
C ALA A 39 15.11 2.16 12.15
N LEU A 40 14.70 2.12 13.41
CA LEU A 40 13.29 2.04 13.79
C LEU A 40 12.50 3.26 13.27
N ALA A 41 13.09 4.46 13.33
CA ALA A 41 12.49 5.68 12.80
C ALA A 41 12.31 5.63 11.27
N ALA A 42 13.28 5.10 10.55
CA ALA A 42 13.18 4.88 9.10
C ALA A 42 12.04 3.91 8.75
N LEU A 43 11.99 2.76 9.44
CA LEU A 43 11.00 1.71 9.22
C LEU A 43 9.56 2.12 9.61
N THR A 44 9.43 3.08 10.51
CA THR A 44 8.12 3.61 10.94
C THR A 44 7.71 4.88 10.20
N GLY A 45 8.57 5.38 9.28
CA GLY A 45 8.28 6.62 8.52
C GLY A 45 8.45 7.90 9.34
N ALA A 46 9.11 7.84 10.51
CA ALA A 46 9.31 8.99 11.39
C ALA A 46 10.49 9.90 10.97
N LEU A 47 11.22 9.55 9.91
CA LEU A 47 12.26 10.37 9.34
C LEU A 47 11.73 11.25 8.21
N SER A 48 11.99 12.54 8.30
CA SER A 48 11.73 13.49 7.23
C SER A 48 12.91 14.42 7.03
N PHE A 49 13.23 14.73 5.77
CA PHE A 49 14.34 15.59 5.42
C PHE A 49 13.85 16.79 4.61
N LYS A 50 14.23 17.99 5.05
CA LYS A 50 13.74 19.24 4.45
C LYS A 50 14.18 19.38 2.99
N HIS A 51 15.44 19.08 2.69
CA HIS A 51 16.09 19.35 1.41
C HIS A 51 16.35 18.09 0.58
N ALA A 52 16.51 16.92 1.22
CA ALA A 52 16.70 15.64 0.52
C ALA A 52 15.36 15.14 -0.07
N LYS A 53 15.21 15.32 -1.37
CA LYS A 53 13.98 14.98 -2.12
C LYS A 53 14.30 14.15 -3.37
N PRO A 54 13.34 13.34 -3.88
CA PRO A 54 13.55 12.53 -5.07
C PRO A 54 14.05 13.29 -6.32
N GLY A 55 13.68 14.57 -6.47
CA GLY A 55 14.17 15.41 -7.57
C GLY A 55 15.68 15.54 -7.56
N LEU A 56 16.29 15.79 -6.39
CA LEU A 56 17.73 15.90 -6.26
C LEU A 56 18.46 14.61 -6.70
N ILE A 57 17.89 13.44 -6.42
CA ILE A 57 18.47 12.16 -6.84
C ILE A 57 18.48 12.05 -8.37
N ARG A 58 17.38 12.49 -9.02
CA ARG A 58 17.32 12.52 -10.50
C ARG A 58 18.34 13.47 -11.10
N ASP A 59 18.47 14.65 -10.54
CA ASP A 59 19.45 15.63 -11.01
C ASP A 59 20.87 15.03 -10.93
N LEU A 60 21.23 14.43 -9.78
CA LEU A 60 22.55 13.82 -9.57
C LEU A 60 22.86 12.68 -10.55
N ILE A 61 21.91 11.79 -10.83
CA ILE A 61 22.17 10.68 -11.77
C ILE A 61 22.23 11.15 -13.21
N THR A 62 21.41 12.13 -13.60
CA THR A 62 21.42 12.65 -14.98
C THR A 62 22.70 13.46 -15.30
N GLU A 63 23.40 13.95 -14.28
CA GLU A 63 24.74 14.55 -14.45
C GLU A 63 25.86 13.51 -14.65
N ARG A 64 25.63 12.24 -14.31
CA ARG A 64 26.67 11.19 -14.24
C ARG A 64 26.41 9.95 -15.09
N ALA A 65 25.21 9.77 -15.59
CA ALA A 65 24.81 8.69 -16.47
C ALA A 65 24.03 9.25 -17.66
N ASP A 66 23.93 8.48 -18.75
CA ASP A 66 23.13 8.85 -19.91
C ASP A 66 21.66 9.07 -19.51
N PRO A 67 21.10 10.30 -19.70
CA PRO A 67 19.73 10.61 -19.28
C PRO A 67 18.66 9.78 -20.01
N VAL A 68 18.93 9.38 -21.26
CA VAL A 68 17.98 8.57 -22.06
C VAL A 68 17.97 7.15 -21.55
N LEU A 69 19.17 6.57 -21.34
CA LEU A 69 19.31 5.23 -20.76
C LEU A 69 18.72 5.17 -19.34
N PHE A 70 18.97 6.20 -18.54
CA PHE A 70 18.34 6.30 -17.21
C PHE A 70 16.81 6.35 -17.29
N GLY A 71 16.26 7.12 -18.22
CA GLY A 71 14.82 7.21 -18.45
C GLY A 71 14.21 5.84 -18.74
N TYR A 72 14.74 5.10 -19.71
CA TYR A 72 14.29 3.75 -20.05
C TYR A 72 14.45 2.75 -18.89
N SER A 73 15.59 2.82 -18.19
CA SER A 73 15.85 1.93 -17.05
C SER A 73 14.87 2.20 -15.90
N TYR A 74 14.60 3.48 -15.62
CA TYR A 74 13.64 3.87 -14.58
C TYR A 74 12.20 3.46 -14.95
N ASP A 75 11.80 3.60 -16.20
CA ASP A 75 10.49 3.16 -16.69
C ASP A 75 10.35 1.63 -16.61
N TYR A 76 11.46 0.91 -16.82
CA TYR A 76 11.49 -0.56 -16.72
C TYR A 76 11.44 -1.04 -15.26
N VAL A 77 12.27 -0.50 -14.38
CA VAL A 77 12.41 -0.91 -12.97
C VAL A 77 11.26 -0.37 -12.11
N GLY A 78 10.82 0.87 -12.36
CA GLY A 78 9.73 1.53 -11.63
C GLY A 78 10.07 1.99 -10.21
N ASP A 79 11.31 1.82 -9.74
CA ASP A 79 11.81 2.30 -8.45
C ASP A 79 13.08 3.14 -8.62
N LEU A 80 12.99 4.41 -8.21
CA LEU A 80 14.10 5.36 -8.37
C LEU A 80 15.35 4.93 -7.59
N SER A 81 15.17 4.40 -6.37
CA SER A 81 16.29 4.01 -5.51
C SER A 81 17.06 2.84 -6.10
N GLU A 82 16.33 1.86 -6.63
CA GLU A 82 16.91 0.67 -7.26
C GLU A 82 17.62 1.04 -8.56
N THR A 83 16.95 1.78 -9.45
CA THR A 83 17.51 2.21 -10.73
C THR A 83 18.81 3.01 -10.54
N VAL A 84 18.80 3.98 -9.61
CA VAL A 84 19.99 4.82 -9.39
C VAL A 84 21.12 4.04 -8.72
N ALA A 85 20.82 3.14 -7.76
CA ALA A 85 21.85 2.32 -7.11
C ALA A 85 22.61 1.45 -8.12
N LEU A 86 21.89 0.84 -9.07
CA LEU A 86 22.44 0.00 -10.14
C LEU A 86 23.21 0.80 -11.19
N MET A 87 22.72 1.99 -11.56
CA MET A 87 23.30 2.81 -12.62
C MET A 87 24.36 3.79 -12.14
N TRP A 88 24.58 3.92 -10.82
CA TRP A 88 25.58 4.84 -10.29
C TRP A 88 26.99 4.42 -10.73
N PRO A 89 27.78 5.29 -11.38
CA PRO A 89 29.10 4.95 -11.89
C PRO A 89 30.02 4.46 -10.75
N LYS A 90 30.89 3.51 -11.05
CA LYS A 90 31.96 3.14 -10.11
C LYS A 90 32.94 4.29 -9.97
N ALA A 91 33.42 4.54 -8.75
CA ALA A 91 34.38 5.59 -8.46
C ALA A 91 35.60 5.47 -9.38
N GLY A 92 35.92 6.54 -10.14
CA GLY A 92 37.02 6.56 -11.10
C GLY A 92 36.66 6.22 -12.56
N ALA A 93 35.42 5.84 -12.86
CA ALA A 93 34.95 5.68 -14.23
C ALA A 93 34.47 7.04 -14.79
N ASN A 94 35.30 7.69 -15.60
CA ASN A 94 34.86 8.85 -16.37
C ASN A 94 33.89 8.41 -17.46
N TYR A 95 32.65 8.88 -17.41
CA TYR A 95 31.62 8.62 -18.43
C TYR A 95 32.10 8.93 -19.86
N ALA A 96 32.95 9.96 -20.03
CA ALA A 96 33.54 10.30 -21.31
C ALA A 96 34.49 9.22 -21.87
N GLU A 97 35.16 8.43 -21.03
CA GLU A 97 36.05 7.35 -21.46
C GLU A 97 35.29 6.04 -21.77
N SER A 98 34.14 5.80 -21.12
CA SER A 98 33.33 4.62 -21.41
C SER A 98 32.61 4.69 -22.76
N LEU A 99 32.37 5.87 -23.29
CA LEU A 99 31.81 6.09 -24.64
C LEU A 99 32.81 5.84 -25.76
N LEU A 100 34.11 5.93 -25.48
CA LEU A 100 35.16 5.73 -26.46
C LEU A 100 35.71 4.29 -26.56
N GLY A 101 35.31 3.41 -25.65
CA GLY A 101 35.92 2.08 -25.45
C GLY A 101 35.12 0.84 -25.87
N HIS A 102 33.88 0.96 -26.27
CA HIS A 102 33.11 -0.20 -26.74
C HIS A 102 32.66 -0.03 -28.18
N PRO A 103 33.20 -0.83 -29.12
CA PRO A 103 32.60 -0.93 -30.44
C PRO A 103 31.17 -1.46 -30.29
N SER A 104 30.22 -0.78 -30.97
CA SER A 104 28.84 -1.23 -31.09
C SER A 104 28.82 -2.73 -31.41
N PRO A 105 27.96 -3.55 -30.78
CA PRO A 105 27.80 -4.93 -31.17
C PRO A 105 27.42 -4.96 -32.65
N GLN A 106 28.29 -5.54 -33.47
CA GLN A 106 27.98 -5.78 -34.87
C GLN A 106 26.76 -6.72 -34.94
N PRO A 107 25.78 -6.43 -35.82
CA PRO A 107 24.68 -7.36 -36.03
C PRO A 107 25.26 -8.68 -36.52
N SER A 108 24.88 -9.78 -35.86
CA SER A 108 25.24 -11.12 -36.29
C SER A 108 24.83 -11.32 -37.75
N PRO A 109 25.70 -11.89 -38.62
CA PRO A 109 25.34 -12.12 -39.99
C PRO A 109 24.15 -13.07 -40.05
N ALA A 110 23.15 -12.70 -40.83
CA ALA A 110 21.99 -13.52 -41.15
C ALA A 110 22.52 -14.87 -41.72
N ARG A 111 22.16 -15.98 -41.09
CA ARG A 111 22.38 -17.30 -41.67
C ARG A 111 21.50 -17.42 -42.91
N GLY A 112 22.15 -17.44 -44.05
CA GLY A 112 21.55 -17.74 -45.34
C GLY A 112 21.01 -19.17 -45.38
N GLU A 113 19.90 -19.30 -46.05
CA GLU A 113 19.30 -20.54 -46.45
C GLU A 113 20.31 -21.41 -47.27
N GLY A 114 20.37 -22.69 -46.97
CA GLY A 114 21.17 -23.58 -47.77
C GLY A 114 21.05 -25.05 -47.38
N ALA A 115 20.28 -25.77 -48.15
CA ALA A 115 20.38 -27.20 -48.48
C ALA A 115 19.97 -28.25 -47.44
N GLN A 116 18.85 -28.89 -47.74
CA GLN A 116 18.53 -30.26 -47.32
C GLN A 116 19.51 -31.28 -47.94
N PRO A 117 19.71 -32.45 -47.35
CA PRO A 117 19.70 -33.70 -48.08
C PRO A 117 18.64 -34.67 -47.55
N SER A 118 17.99 -35.28 -48.54
CA SER A 118 17.11 -36.42 -48.48
C SER A 118 17.84 -37.70 -48.07
N CYS A 119 17.16 -38.59 -47.34
CA CYS A 119 16.92 -39.99 -47.70
C CYS A 119 16.51 -40.81 -46.48
N SER A 120 15.44 -41.51 -46.68
CA SER A 120 14.89 -42.65 -45.91
C SER A 120 15.69 -43.94 -46.16
N PRO A 121 15.20 -45.15 -45.77
CA PRO A 121 14.52 -45.61 -44.57
C PRO A 121 15.11 -46.98 -44.07
N HIS A 122 14.38 -47.60 -43.17
CA HIS A 122 14.37 -49.03 -42.77
C HIS A 122 15.05 -49.46 -41.49
N GLY A 123 14.26 -50.20 -40.75
CA GLY A 123 14.68 -51.24 -39.83
C GLY A 123 13.74 -51.45 -38.66
N ASP A 124 12.72 -52.30 -38.88
CA ASP A 124 11.94 -52.97 -37.82
C ASP A 124 12.84 -53.82 -36.90
N VAL A 125 12.36 -54.05 -35.67
CA VAL A 125 12.13 -55.37 -35.06
C VAL A 125 11.83 -55.24 -33.56
N GLU A 126 10.64 -55.71 -33.18
CA GLU A 126 10.21 -56.53 -32.03
C GLU A 126 10.90 -56.34 -30.67
N GLY A 127 10.17 -56.01 -29.59
CA GLY A 127 9.20 -56.87 -28.88
C GLY A 127 9.89 -57.65 -27.77
N ILE A 128 9.51 -57.47 -26.53
CA ILE A 128 9.28 -58.49 -25.50
C ILE A 128 8.87 -57.84 -24.18
N ASP A 129 7.98 -58.50 -23.58
CA ASP A 129 7.00 -58.39 -22.53
C ASP A 129 7.56 -58.56 -21.08
N VAL A 130 6.79 -58.03 -20.12
CA VAL A 130 6.47 -58.50 -18.75
C VAL A 130 7.57 -58.53 -17.67
N SER A 131 7.39 -57.79 -16.59
CA SER A 131 6.87 -58.22 -15.28
C SER A 131 7.36 -57.36 -14.11
N GLU A 132 6.42 -57.00 -13.31
CA GLU A 132 6.35 -56.71 -11.88
C GLU A 132 7.65 -56.57 -11.05
N GLY A 133 7.69 -55.47 -10.27
CA GLY A 133 8.57 -55.31 -9.12
C GLY A 133 8.37 -53.98 -8.40
N ARG A 134 7.46 -53.96 -7.41
CA ARG A 134 7.37 -52.91 -6.41
C ARG A 134 8.69 -52.76 -5.67
N ILE A 135 9.18 -51.54 -5.45
CA ILE A 135 9.71 -51.04 -4.16
C ILE A 135 9.81 -49.52 -4.25
N GLY A 136 9.35 -48.83 -3.19
CA GLY A 136 9.29 -47.39 -3.09
C GLY A 136 10.66 -46.74 -2.89
N GLY A 137 10.83 -45.60 -3.54
CA GLY A 137 11.93 -44.66 -3.31
C GLY A 137 11.36 -43.23 -3.39
N PRO A 138 11.93 -42.28 -2.69
CA PRO A 138 11.35 -40.95 -2.54
C PRO A 138 11.39 -40.15 -3.84
N ALA A 139 10.38 -39.30 -4.03
CA ALA A 139 10.25 -38.42 -5.17
C ALA A 139 11.45 -37.48 -5.33
N PRO A 140 11.91 -37.22 -6.55
CA PRO A 140 12.98 -36.25 -6.79
C PRO A 140 12.46 -34.82 -6.55
N SER A 141 13.24 -34.04 -5.80
CA SER A 141 13.09 -32.62 -5.62
C SER A 141 13.11 -31.88 -6.98
N PRO A 142 12.35 -30.80 -7.17
CA PRO A 142 12.45 -30.01 -8.39
C PRO A 142 13.84 -29.39 -8.50
N LEU A 143 14.41 -29.49 -9.68
CA LEU A 143 15.69 -28.91 -10.09
C LEU A 143 15.73 -27.43 -9.73
N ALA A 144 16.73 -27.04 -8.96
CA ALA A 144 17.12 -25.69 -8.70
C ALA A 144 17.42 -24.96 -10.01
N GLY A 145 16.80 -23.80 -10.19
CA GLY A 145 17.19 -22.88 -11.23
C GLY A 145 18.65 -22.45 -11.03
N GLU A 146 19.34 -22.25 -12.12
CA GLU A 146 20.74 -21.84 -12.17
C GLU A 146 20.94 -20.57 -11.33
N GLY A 147 21.48 -20.73 -10.13
CA GLY A 147 21.96 -19.65 -9.31
C GLY A 147 23.30 -19.19 -9.90
N TRP A 148 23.48 -17.91 -9.98
CA TRP A 148 24.75 -17.26 -10.19
C TRP A 148 25.63 -17.54 -8.95
N GLY A 149 26.29 -18.67 -8.96
CA GLY A 149 27.31 -19.04 -7.99
C GLY A 149 28.68 -18.69 -8.54
N GLU A 150 29.13 -17.46 -8.40
CA GLU A 150 30.56 -17.17 -8.46
C GLU A 150 31.21 -17.63 -7.15
N GLY A 151 32.07 -18.62 -7.30
CA GLY A 151 32.83 -19.22 -6.22
C GLY A 151 33.66 -18.17 -5.46
N TYR A 152 33.72 -18.35 -4.16
CA TYR A 152 34.67 -17.71 -3.27
C TYR A 152 36.09 -17.96 -3.80
N ARG A 153 36.63 -17.03 -4.58
CA ARG A 153 38.09 -16.93 -4.78
C ARG A 153 38.65 -16.21 -3.56
N GLY A 154 39.63 -16.83 -2.94
CA GLY A 154 40.35 -16.27 -1.82
C GLY A 154 40.77 -14.81 -2.12
N ARG A 155 40.53 -13.92 -1.18
CA ARG A 155 40.95 -12.52 -1.27
C ARG A 155 42.44 -12.46 -1.51
N ASP A 156 42.82 -11.85 -2.61
CA ASP A 156 44.21 -11.57 -2.94
C ASP A 156 44.78 -10.59 -1.89
N SER A 157 45.95 -10.89 -1.37
CA SER A 157 46.63 -10.10 -0.35
C SER A 157 46.88 -8.65 -0.78
N SER A 158 46.78 -8.35 -2.07
CA SER A 158 46.87 -6.98 -2.62
C SER A 158 45.60 -6.14 -2.38
N GLU A 159 44.41 -6.77 -2.17
CA GLU A 159 43.18 -6.05 -1.81
C GLU A 159 43.18 -5.61 -0.33
N ILE A 160 43.86 -6.36 0.53
CA ILE A 160 43.97 -6.02 1.97
C ILE A 160 44.80 -4.75 2.18
N LEU A 161 45.79 -4.47 1.32
CA LEU A 161 46.62 -3.28 1.42
C LEU A 161 45.97 -1.99 0.84
N ARG A 162 44.92 -2.12 0.01
CA ARG A 162 44.18 -0.96 -0.51
C ARG A 162 43.06 -0.48 0.40
N SER A 163 42.66 -1.29 1.42
CA SER A 163 41.55 -0.95 2.32
C SER A 163 41.94 0.00 3.47
N HIS A 164 43.20 0.34 3.65
CA HIS A 164 43.69 1.12 4.79
C HIS A 164 43.61 2.65 4.62
N ASN A 165 43.20 3.15 3.46
CA ASN A 165 43.13 4.62 3.20
C ASN A 165 41.72 5.15 2.89
N ASN A 166 40.69 4.29 2.85
CA ASN A 166 39.32 4.80 2.73
C ASN A 166 38.73 5.03 4.13
N PRO A 167 38.12 6.20 4.39
CA PRO A 167 37.42 6.41 5.64
C PRO A 167 36.33 5.34 5.81
N PRO A 168 36.05 4.91 7.03
CA PRO A 168 34.99 3.93 7.26
C PRO A 168 33.65 4.46 6.71
N PRO A 169 32.82 3.59 6.15
CA PRO A 169 31.51 3.99 5.64
C PRO A 169 30.71 4.70 6.74
N PRO A 170 29.91 5.72 6.41
CA PRO A 170 29.15 6.49 7.38
C PRO A 170 28.22 5.60 8.20
N THR A 171 28.03 5.90 9.48
CA THR A 171 27.00 5.26 10.30
C THR A 171 25.60 5.71 9.85
N LEU A 172 24.55 5.00 10.28
CA LEU A 172 23.18 5.47 10.01
C LEU A 172 22.91 6.82 10.71
N THR A 173 23.47 6.99 11.88
CA THR A 173 23.43 8.25 12.67
C THR A 173 24.05 9.41 11.91
N ASP A 174 25.25 9.23 11.34
CA ASP A 174 25.92 10.27 10.54
C ASP A 174 25.06 10.68 9.35
N VAL A 175 24.50 9.70 8.64
CA VAL A 175 23.63 9.95 7.50
C VAL A 175 22.38 10.74 7.92
N VAL A 176 21.66 10.29 8.95
CA VAL A 176 20.40 10.92 9.37
C VAL A 176 20.64 12.33 9.93
N THR A 177 21.67 12.51 10.76
CA THR A 177 21.97 13.81 11.35
C THR A 177 22.43 14.82 10.29
N THR A 178 23.28 14.39 9.37
CA THR A 178 23.74 15.23 8.25
C THR A 178 22.56 15.61 7.31
N LEU A 179 21.70 14.66 6.93
CA LEU A 179 20.54 14.95 6.09
C LEU A 179 19.52 15.91 6.75
N ARG A 180 19.50 15.98 8.09
CA ARG A 180 18.66 16.92 8.85
C ARG A 180 19.23 18.31 8.93
N THR A 181 20.55 18.44 8.98
CA THR A 181 21.25 19.71 9.27
C THR A 181 21.79 20.41 8.03
N LEU A 182 22.16 19.66 6.99
CA LEU A 182 22.82 20.20 5.82
C LEU A 182 21.90 21.11 4.97
N GLY A 183 22.47 22.22 4.51
CA GLY A 183 21.79 23.17 3.63
C GLY A 183 21.56 22.64 2.21
N LYS A 184 20.66 23.28 1.48
CA LYS A 184 20.30 22.86 0.12
C LYS A 184 21.51 22.89 -0.84
N ALA A 185 22.44 23.83 -0.65
CA ALA A 185 23.60 23.99 -1.53
C ALA A 185 24.67 22.88 -1.37
N GLU A 186 24.84 22.37 -0.15
CA GLU A 186 25.89 21.41 0.19
C GLU A 186 25.43 19.95 0.04
N LEU A 187 24.12 19.73 0.12
CA LEU A 187 23.52 18.40 0.12
C LEU A 187 23.82 17.57 -1.14
N PRO A 188 23.81 18.14 -2.38
CA PRO A 188 24.13 17.37 -3.60
C PRO A 188 25.52 16.75 -3.56
N ALA A 189 26.53 17.53 -3.17
CA ALA A 189 27.91 17.07 -3.08
C ALA A 189 28.09 15.99 -2.01
N GLN A 190 27.41 16.15 -0.86
CA GLN A 190 27.45 15.16 0.22
C GLN A 190 26.79 13.84 -0.17
N LEU A 191 25.62 13.88 -0.83
CA LEU A 191 24.95 12.68 -1.32
C LEU A 191 25.79 11.96 -2.38
N ALA A 192 26.36 12.72 -3.32
CA ALA A 192 27.23 12.17 -4.34
C ALA A 192 28.44 11.44 -3.74
N ARG A 193 29.10 12.05 -2.75
CA ARG A 193 30.22 11.43 -2.03
C ARG A 193 29.83 10.11 -1.37
N TRP A 194 28.71 10.07 -0.66
CA TRP A 194 28.25 8.82 -0.05
C TRP A 194 27.87 7.76 -1.07
N LEU A 195 27.27 8.16 -2.21
CA LEU A 195 26.96 7.22 -3.29
C LEU A 195 28.24 6.69 -3.96
N ASP A 196 29.35 7.45 -3.97
CA ASP A 196 30.65 6.99 -4.45
C ASP A 196 31.33 6.02 -3.47
N GLU A 197 31.17 6.25 -2.15
CA GLU A 197 31.79 5.47 -1.05
C GLU A 197 31.05 4.15 -0.76
N LEU A 198 29.71 4.10 -0.94
CA LEU A 198 28.88 2.94 -0.63
C LEU A 198 28.87 1.92 -1.79
N ASP A 199 28.72 0.64 -1.42
CA ASP A 199 28.40 -0.41 -2.37
C ASP A 199 26.95 -0.28 -2.90
N GLU A 200 26.53 -1.14 -3.80
CA GLU A 200 25.22 -1.12 -4.43
C GLU A 200 24.07 -1.19 -3.40
N THR A 201 24.18 -2.11 -2.43
CA THR A 201 23.17 -2.28 -1.38
C THR A 201 23.12 -1.08 -0.44
N GLY A 202 24.28 -0.51 -0.10
CA GLY A 202 24.39 0.72 0.69
C GLY A 202 23.80 1.94 -0.03
N ARG A 203 24.06 2.08 -1.33
CA ARG A 203 23.45 3.11 -2.19
C ARG A 203 21.94 3.00 -2.20
N TRP A 204 21.43 1.79 -2.44
CA TRP A 204 20.00 1.53 -2.44
C TRP A 204 19.36 1.89 -1.11
N ALA A 205 19.94 1.51 0.02
CA ALA A 205 19.42 1.83 1.35
C ALA A 205 19.45 3.34 1.63
N LEU A 206 20.52 4.05 1.28
CA LEU A 206 20.61 5.50 1.39
C LEU A 206 19.52 6.19 0.56
N LEU A 207 19.32 5.76 -0.68
CA LEU A 207 18.31 6.31 -1.56
C LEU A 207 16.88 6.01 -1.08
N LYS A 208 16.63 4.85 -0.47
CA LYS A 208 15.36 4.55 0.21
C LYS A 208 15.09 5.51 1.37
N LEU A 209 16.10 5.86 2.16
CA LEU A 209 15.97 6.87 3.22
C LEU A 209 15.60 8.24 2.66
N VAL A 210 16.29 8.69 1.61
CA VAL A 210 16.08 10.01 1.00
C VAL A 210 14.71 10.11 0.33
N THR A 211 14.26 9.06 -0.34
CA THR A 211 12.94 9.04 -0.99
C THR A 211 11.79 8.88 0.00
N GLY A 212 12.06 8.39 1.21
CA GLY A 212 11.05 8.06 2.22
C GLY A 212 10.15 6.87 1.86
N ALA A 213 10.44 6.20 0.74
CA ALA A 213 9.63 5.09 0.22
C ALA A 213 10.33 3.75 0.45
N MET A 214 10.32 3.23 1.69
CA MET A 214 10.98 1.97 2.03
C MET A 214 10.50 0.80 1.16
N ARG A 215 9.19 0.56 1.06
CA ARG A 215 8.56 -0.48 0.22
C ARG A 215 9.19 -1.87 0.31
N ILE A 216 9.70 -2.24 1.47
CA ILE A 216 10.35 -3.54 1.76
C ILE A 216 9.39 -4.54 2.43
N GLY A 217 8.07 -4.30 2.34
CA GLY A 217 7.06 -5.17 2.95
C GLY A 217 7.06 -5.15 4.48
N ILE A 218 7.52 -4.05 5.11
CA ILE A 218 7.44 -3.79 6.54
C ILE A 218 6.46 -2.63 6.76
N SER A 219 5.45 -2.86 7.60
CA SER A 219 4.60 -1.78 8.11
C SER A 219 5.19 -1.18 9.40
N ALA A 220 4.86 0.07 9.70
CA ALA A 220 5.23 0.70 10.97
C ALA A 220 4.81 -0.16 12.17
N ARG A 221 3.62 -0.76 12.12
CA ARG A 221 3.14 -1.68 13.17
C ARG A 221 4.02 -2.92 13.32
N LEU A 222 4.51 -3.50 12.22
CA LEU A 222 5.40 -4.66 12.30
C LEU A 222 6.75 -4.30 12.94
N ALA A 223 7.31 -3.14 12.59
CA ALA A 223 8.54 -2.63 13.20
C ALA A 223 8.37 -2.39 14.71
N LYS A 224 7.25 -1.79 15.14
CA LYS A 224 6.92 -1.62 16.57
C LYS A 224 6.69 -2.96 17.27
N THR A 225 6.06 -3.93 16.61
CA THR A 225 5.91 -5.30 17.16
C THR A 225 7.27 -5.95 17.39
N ALA A 226 8.22 -5.76 16.48
CA ALA A 226 9.57 -6.28 16.66
C ALA A 226 10.30 -5.57 17.81
N ALA A 227 10.14 -4.25 17.96
CA ALA A 227 10.67 -3.52 19.12
C ALA A 227 10.07 -4.05 20.43
N ALA A 228 8.76 -4.29 20.49
CA ALA A 228 8.11 -4.89 21.66
C ALA A 228 8.67 -6.28 21.97
N ALA A 229 8.87 -7.13 20.95
CA ALA A 229 9.42 -8.47 21.11
C ALA A 229 10.88 -8.49 21.59
N LEU A 230 11.64 -7.42 21.36
CA LEU A 230 13.01 -7.29 21.91
C LEU A 230 13.02 -7.35 23.44
N GLY A 231 12.04 -6.71 24.09
CA GLY A 231 11.93 -6.61 25.54
C GLY A 231 10.80 -7.45 26.15
N ASP A 232 10.23 -8.36 25.40
CA ASP A 232 9.05 -9.16 25.81
C ASP A 232 7.92 -8.27 26.35
N LYS A 233 7.63 -7.17 25.65
CA LYS A 233 6.58 -6.22 25.99
C LYS A 233 5.35 -6.40 25.07
N ASP A 234 4.19 -5.96 25.57
CA ASP A 234 2.99 -5.92 24.74
C ASP A 234 3.13 -4.88 23.61
N PRO A 235 2.93 -5.28 22.32
CA PRO A 235 2.95 -4.36 21.20
C PRO A 235 1.93 -3.20 21.31
N HIS A 236 0.80 -3.40 21.99
CA HIS A 236 -0.18 -2.35 22.21
C HIS A 236 0.34 -1.29 23.19
N GLY A 237 1.11 -1.71 24.20
CA GLY A 237 1.79 -0.79 25.11
C GLY A 237 2.76 0.15 24.36
N ILE A 238 3.48 -0.38 23.35
CA ILE A 238 4.35 0.45 22.49
C ILE A 238 3.53 1.44 21.67
N GLU A 239 2.40 1.00 21.08
CA GLU A 239 1.55 1.87 20.28
C GLU A 239 0.98 3.05 21.09
N LEU A 240 0.65 2.83 22.37
CA LEU A 240 0.16 3.89 23.27
C LEU A 240 1.24 4.91 23.64
N LEU A 241 2.50 4.47 23.72
CA LEU A 241 3.64 5.34 24.01
C LEU A 241 4.09 6.13 22.77
N TRP A 242 3.83 5.59 21.58
CA TRP A 242 4.43 6.03 20.33
C TRP A 242 4.28 7.52 20.03
N PRO A 243 3.10 8.18 20.24
CA PRO A 243 2.93 9.61 19.99
C PRO A 243 3.84 10.52 20.83
N GLY A 244 4.23 10.06 22.02
CA GLY A 244 5.13 10.79 22.90
C GLY A 244 6.62 10.52 22.69
N LEU A 245 6.98 9.62 21.75
CA LEU A 245 8.36 9.22 21.49
C LEU A 245 8.95 9.99 20.30
N SER A 246 10.23 10.29 20.39
CA SER A 246 10.97 10.95 19.30
C SER A 246 12.25 10.19 18.97
N PRO A 247 12.61 10.08 17.67
CA PRO A 247 13.89 9.51 17.28
C PRO A 247 15.08 10.22 17.92
N PRO A 248 16.08 9.48 18.38
CA PRO A 248 16.37 8.07 18.14
C PRO A 248 15.84 7.07 19.18
N TYR A 249 14.79 7.37 19.93
CA TYR A 249 14.07 6.46 20.83
C TYR A 249 14.92 5.81 21.95
N LEU A 250 15.90 6.53 22.48
CA LEU A 250 16.84 6.02 23.50
C LEU A 250 16.13 5.48 24.74
N ASP A 251 15.15 6.25 25.26
CA ASP A 251 14.39 5.86 26.45
C ASP A 251 13.54 4.61 26.19
N LEU A 252 13.01 4.47 24.95
CA LEU A 252 12.28 3.28 24.56
C LEU A 252 13.17 2.03 24.62
N PHE A 253 14.35 2.07 23.98
CA PHE A 253 15.27 0.94 23.98
C PHE A 253 15.81 0.64 25.37
N ALA A 254 16.13 1.65 26.19
CA ALA A 254 16.52 1.47 27.57
C ALA A 254 15.45 0.73 28.39
N TRP A 255 14.17 1.12 28.23
CA TRP A 255 13.06 0.44 28.89
C TRP A 255 12.84 -0.99 28.38
N LEU A 256 12.91 -1.20 27.07
CA LEU A 256 12.76 -2.53 26.47
C LEU A 256 13.80 -3.52 26.98
N GLU A 257 15.01 -3.06 27.26
CA GLU A 257 16.13 -3.85 27.78
C GLU A 257 16.20 -3.88 29.31
N GLY A 258 15.23 -3.28 30.00
CA GLY A 258 15.20 -3.23 31.47
C GLY A 258 16.25 -2.33 32.09
N ARG A 259 16.87 -1.42 31.33
CA ARG A 259 17.90 -0.45 31.77
C ARG A 259 17.31 0.91 32.14
N GLY A 260 16.04 1.14 31.93
CA GLY A 260 15.35 2.41 32.19
C GLY A 260 13.86 2.23 32.47
N ASP A 261 13.25 3.30 32.93
CA ASP A 261 11.81 3.35 33.22
C ASP A 261 10.98 3.36 31.95
N LYS A 262 9.71 2.96 32.06
CA LYS A 262 8.73 3.04 30.97
C LYS A 262 8.57 4.51 30.54
N PRO A 263 8.79 4.84 29.27
CA PRO A 263 8.55 6.20 28.77
C PRO A 263 7.12 6.64 29.04
N VAL A 264 6.95 7.91 29.38
CA VAL A 264 5.63 8.51 29.62
C VAL A 264 5.22 9.30 28.39
N ASN A 265 4.04 9.00 27.87
CA ASN A 265 3.46 9.82 26.83
C ASN A 265 2.93 11.12 27.44
N ARG A 266 3.59 12.24 27.13
CA ARG A 266 3.21 13.60 27.60
C ARG A 266 2.38 14.36 26.56
N ASP A 267 2.01 13.72 25.45
CA ASP A 267 1.14 14.35 24.46
C ASP A 267 -0.27 14.52 25.05
N PRO A 268 -0.80 15.74 25.12
CA PRO A 268 -2.15 15.96 25.66
C PRO A 268 -3.25 15.38 24.77
N ALA A 269 -2.98 15.16 23.48
CA ALA A 269 -3.94 14.62 22.51
C ALA A 269 -3.38 13.38 21.80
N PRO A 270 -3.10 12.27 22.51
CA PRO A 270 -2.41 11.11 21.94
C PRO A 270 -3.33 10.26 21.07
N PHE A 271 -2.79 9.77 19.93
CA PHE A 271 -3.46 8.74 19.13
C PHE A 271 -3.66 7.45 19.92
N ARG A 272 -4.83 6.86 19.79
CA ARG A 272 -5.15 5.52 20.32
C ARG A 272 -5.24 4.53 19.18
N PRO A 273 -4.57 3.35 19.25
CA PRO A 273 -4.64 2.34 18.20
C PRO A 273 -6.07 1.94 17.88
N VAL A 274 -6.42 1.97 16.59
CA VAL A 274 -7.81 1.78 16.16
C VAL A 274 -8.23 0.31 16.05
N MET A 275 -9.49 0.02 16.36
CA MET A 275 -10.13 -1.24 16.06
C MET A 275 -10.61 -1.27 14.59
N LEU A 276 -10.40 -2.40 13.91
CA LEU A 276 -10.73 -2.60 12.50
C LEU A 276 -11.76 -3.72 12.36
N ALA A 277 -12.73 -3.52 11.48
CA ALA A 277 -13.76 -4.50 11.18
C ALA A 277 -13.29 -5.59 10.21
N HIS A 278 -13.78 -6.83 10.40
CA HIS A 278 -13.75 -7.87 9.38
C HIS A 278 -14.82 -7.62 8.31
N ALA A 279 -14.58 -8.10 7.09
CA ALA A 279 -15.68 -8.27 6.15
C ALA A 279 -16.56 -9.42 6.66
N ILE A 280 -17.88 -9.28 6.58
CA ILE A 280 -18.80 -10.36 6.84
C ILE A 280 -19.02 -11.14 5.56
N GLU A 281 -19.07 -12.46 5.68
CA GLU A 281 -19.35 -13.40 4.60
C GLU A 281 -20.68 -14.12 4.90
N ASP A 282 -21.33 -14.69 3.89
CA ASP A 282 -22.64 -15.34 4.07
C ASP A 282 -22.61 -16.47 5.10
N SER A 283 -21.49 -17.17 5.20
CA SER A 283 -21.27 -18.22 6.20
C SER A 283 -21.19 -17.71 7.65
N ASP A 284 -20.84 -16.44 7.86
CA ASP A 284 -20.73 -15.86 9.21
C ASP A 284 -22.12 -15.70 9.85
N PHE A 285 -23.16 -15.37 9.05
CA PHE A 285 -24.51 -15.13 9.55
C PHE A 285 -25.13 -16.34 10.27
N ALA A 286 -24.74 -17.55 9.88
CA ALA A 286 -25.20 -18.77 10.54
C ALA A 286 -24.78 -18.87 12.03
N ASN A 287 -23.70 -18.15 12.40
CA ASN A 287 -23.11 -18.21 13.74
C ASN A 287 -23.28 -16.91 14.53
N LEU A 288 -23.99 -15.91 13.98
CA LEU A 288 -24.18 -14.60 14.60
C LEU A 288 -25.67 -14.37 14.87
N ALA A 289 -26.00 -13.93 16.09
CA ALA A 289 -27.37 -13.52 16.43
C ALA A 289 -27.55 -12.02 16.17
N ALA A 290 -28.57 -11.65 15.39
CA ALA A 290 -28.84 -10.24 15.03
C ALA A 290 -29.01 -9.34 16.26
N ALA A 291 -29.62 -9.87 17.33
CA ALA A 291 -29.85 -9.16 18.59
C ALA A 291 -28.59 -8.73 19.32
N ASP A 292 -27.44 -9.41 19.08
CA ASP A 292 -26.17 -9.09 19.72
C ASP A 292 -25.49 -7.85 19.12
N PHE A 293 -26.00 -7.34 17.99
CA PHE A 293 -25.34 -6.27 17.24
C PHE A 293 -26.19 -5.00 17.17
N SER A 294 -25.49 -3.87 17.11
CA SER A 294 -26.00 -2.60 16.62
C SER A 294 -25.48 -2.38 15.21
N ALA A 295 -26.30 -1.80 14.34
CA ALA A 295 -25.90 -1.43 12.99
C ALA A 295 -25.85 0.08 12.84
N GLU A 296 -24.87 0.56 12.06
CA GLU A 296 -24.70 1.95 11.64
C GLU A 296 -24.39 1.98 10.15
N TRP A 297 -24.64 3.11 9.49
CA TRP A 297 -24.22 3.28 8.11
C TRP A 297 -22.69 3.25 7.99
N LYS A 298 -22.19 2.54 6.99
CA LYS A 298 -20.80 2.61 6.61
C LYS A 298 -20.62 3.75 5.62
N TRP A 299 -20.15 4.87 6.15
CA TRP A 299 -19.92 6.08 5.39
C TRP A 299 -18.72 5.95 4.47
N ASP A 300 -18.80 6.53 3.28
CA ASP A 300 -17.69 6.63 2.33
C ASP A 300 -16.95 7.95 2.52
N GLY A 301 -16.10 8.00 3.52
CA GLY A 301 -15.32 9.16 3.92
C GLY A 301 -13.88 8.81 4.27
N ILE A 302 -13.31 9.56 5.20
CA ILE A 302 -12.00 9.31 5.77
C ILE A 302 -12.16 9.06 7.26
N ARG A 303 -11.90 7.82 7.68
CA ARG A 303 -11.87 7.52 9.10
C ARG A 303 -10.78 8.31 9.78
N VAL A 304 -11.15 9.02 10.84
CA VAL A 304 -10.22 9.75 11.70
C VAL A 304 -10.49 9.48 13.16
N GLN A 305 -9.44 9.69 13.94
CA GLN A 305 -9.53 9.85 15.37
C GLN A 305 -9.30 11.33 15.68
N ALA A 306 -10.37 12.03 16.14
CA ALA A 306 -10.32 13.41 16.56
C ALA A 306 -10.06 13.42 18.07
N VAL A 307 -8.88 13.87 18.47
CA VAL A 307 -8.43 13.83 19.86
C VAL A 307 -8.15 15.22 20.35
N SER A 308 -8.62 15.52 21.54
CA SER A 308 -8.32 16.75 22.26
C SER A 308 -7.99 16.46 23.72
N GLY A 309 -7.11 17.24 24.28
CA GLY A 309 -6.70 17.11 25.68
C GLY A 309 -6.10 18.41 26.19
N ARG A 310 -5.85 18.51 27.49
CA ARG A 310 -5.28 19.71 28.11
C ARG A 310 -3.77 19.57 28.26
N ASP A 311 -3.05 20.60 27.82
CA ASP A 311 -1.63 20.72 28.13
C ASP A 311 -1.39 21.08 29.61
N ALA A 312 -0.12 21.12 30.03
CA ALA A 312 0.25 21.47 31.39
C ALA A 312 -0.18 22.88 31.85
N ARG A 313 -0.59 23.74 30.90
CA ARG A 313 -1.12 25.10 31.15
C ARG A 313 -2.64 25.15 31.12
N GLY A 314 -3.31 24.01 30.92
CA GLY A 314 -4.75 23.90 30.81
C GLY A 314 -5.33 24.27 29.45
N HIS A 315 -4.53 24.60 28.43
CA HIS A 315 -5.00 24.87 27.08
C HIS A 315 -5.38 23.59 26.37
N VAL A 316 -6.51 23.62 25.67
CA VAL A 316 -6.94 22.48 24.85
C VAL A 316 -6.07 22.40 23.60
N GLN A 317 -5.43 21.25 23.42
CA GLN A 317 -4.72 20.87 22.20
C GLN A 317 -5.56 19.86 21.46
N ALA A 318 -5.81 20.07 20.18
CA ALA A 318 -6.60 19.15 19.36
C ALA A 318 -5.80 18.64 18.16
N ARG A 319 -5.99 17.38 17.82
CA ARG A 319 -5.36 16.72 16.67
C ARG A 319 -6.34 15.81 15.96
N LEU A 320 -6.11 15.66 14.67
CA LEU A 320 -6.81 14.72 13.81
C LEU A 320 -5.81 13.68 13.31
N TYR A 321 -6.05 12.42 13.64
CA TYR A 321 -5.22 11.31 13.20
C TYR A 321 -5.92 10.47 12.15
N SER A 322 -5.18 10.11 11.10
CA SER A 322 -5.65 9.12 10.14
C SER A 322 -5.83 7.74 10.78
N ARG A 323 -6.44 6.82 10.05
CA ARG A 323 -6.58 5.41 10.47
C ARG A 323 -5.25 4.74 10.86
N THR A 324 -4.14 5.22 10.34
CA THR A 324 -2.79 4.69 10.58
C THR A 324 -2.04 5.44 11.68
N GLY A 325 -2.64 6.48 12.27
CA GLY A 325 -2.03 7.30 13.32
C GLY A 325 -1.14 8.43 12.79
N GLU A 326 -1.26 8.78 11.52
CA GLU A 326 -0.61 9.95 10.94
C GLU A 326 -1.38 11.22 11.33
N ASP A 327 -0.68 12.25 11.81
CA ASP A 327 -1.28 13.55 12.10
C ASP A 327 -1.63 14.28 10.79
N ILE A 328 -2.92 14.45 10.56
CA ILE A 328 -3.50 15.11 9.38
C ILE A 328 -4.18 16.44 9.71
N THR A 329 -3.97 16.96 10.92
CA THR A 329 -4.60 18.19 11.44
C THR A 329 -4.44 19.36 10.47
N GLY A 330 -3.26 19.52 9.87
CA GLY A 330 -2.96 20.60 8.93
C GLY A 330 -3.81 20.61 7.65
N SER A 331 -4.40 19.46 7.28
CA SER A 331 -5.30 19.35 6.12
C SER A 331 -6.75 19.74 6.43
N PHE A 332 -7.11 19.81 7.73
CA PHE A 332 -8.47 20.06 8.20
C PHE A 332 -8.55 21.11 9.32
N PRO A 333 -7.95 22.30 9.12
CA PRO A 333 -7.86 23.32 10.17
C PRO A 333 -9.22 23.88 10.59
N ASP A 334 -10.25 23.73 9.76
CA ASP A 334 -11.61 24.18 10.02
C ASP A 334 -12.37 23.31 11.04
N LEU A 335 -11.93 22.08 11.30
CA LEU A 335 -12.53 21.20 12.31
C LEU A 335 -11.88 21.38 13.70
N VAL A 336 -10.63 21.81 13.75
CA VAL A 336 -9.88 21.94 15.03
C VAL A 336 -10.60 22.77 16.09
N PRO A 337 -11.21 23.94 15.77
CA PRO A 337 -11.94 24.73 16.76
C PRO A 337 -13.16 24.02 17.37
N SER A 338 -13.74 23.05 16.65
CA SER A 338 -14.90 22.28 17.12
C SER A 338 -14.51 21.26 18.21
N LEU A 339 -13.23 20.94 18.37
CA LEU A 339 -12.70 19.99 19.33
C LEU A 339 -12.26 20.68 20.64
N HIS A 340 -13.16 21.44 21.25
CA HIS A 340 -12.85 22.28 22.41
C HIS A 340 -13.03 21.58 23.78
N LEU A 341 -13.59 20.38 23.79
CA LEU A 341 -13.69 19.53 24.99
C LEU A 341 -12.68 18.39 24.92
N PRO A 342 -11.94 18.10 26.01
CA PRO A 342 -11.05 16.94 26.05
C PRO A 342 -11.79 15.65 25.79
N GLY A 343 -11.28 14.85 24.86
CA GLY A 343 -11.87 13.57 24.48
C GLY A 343 -11.23 12.96 23.25
N ALA A 344 -11.61 11.73 22.92
CA ALA A 344 -11.12 11.01 21.75
C ALA A 344 -12.29 10.38 20.99
N ILE A 345 -12.70 11.02 19.91
CA ILE A 345 -13.78 10.59 19.03
C ILE A 345 -13.19 9.78 17.89
N ASP A 346 -13.76 8.60 17.63
CA ASP A 346 -13.55 7.84 16.39
C ASP A 346 -14.72 8.15 15.45
N GLY A 347 -14.47 8.64 14.26
CA GLY A 347 -15.49 9.14 13.36
C GLY A 347 -15.06 9.12 11.89
N GLU A 348 -15.98 9.51 11.03
CA GLU A 348 -15.75 9.67 9.60
C GLU A 348 -15.74 11.15 9.23
N LEU A 349 -14.65 11.63 8.58
CA LEU A 349 -14.62 12.94 7.95
C LEU A 349 -15.40 12.89 6.64
N LEU A 350 -16.27 13.85 6.48
CA LEU A 350 -17.15 14.02 5.33
C LEU A 350 -17.11 15.48 4.88
N VAL A 351 -17.57 15.77 3.68
CA VAL A 351 -17.92 17.14 3.29
C VAL A 351 -19.43 17.27 3.39
N LEU A 352 -19.90 18.17 4.23
CA LEU A 352 -21.33 18.49 4.38
C LEU A 352 -21.62 19.83 3.73
N ARG A 353 -22.43 19.86 2.67
CA ARG A 353 -22.80 21.06 1.94
C ARG A 353 -24.31 21.06 1.69
N ASP A 354 -24.95 22.19 2.02
CA ASP A 354 -26.39 22.36 1.87
C ASP A 354 -27.22 21.27 2.60
N GLY A 355 -26.74 20.83 3.78
CA GLY A 355 -27.39 19.78 4.59
C GLY A 355 -27.28 18.39 4.01
N ARG A 356 -26.39 18.15 3.02
CA ARG A 356 -26.19 16.87 2.37
C ARG A 356 -24.72 16.46 2.41
N VAL A 357 -24.45 15.20 2.76
CA VAL A 357 -23.13 14.60 2.66
C VAL A 357 -22.76 14.43 1.19
N GLN A 358 -21.59 14.93 0.84
CA GLN A 358 -21.04 14.82 -0.52
C GLN A 358 -20.29 13.50 -0.69
N THR A 359 -20.16 13.05 -1.95
CA THR A 359 -19.39 11.83 -2.27
C THR A 359 -17.91 11.98 -1.91
N PHE A 360 -17.23 10.85 -1.74
CA PHE A 360 -15.79 10.81 -1.45
C PHE A 360 -14.93 11.58 -2.46
N ASN A 361 -15.34 11.64 -3.73
CA ASN A 361 -14.64 12.40 -4.77
C ASN A 361 -14.54 13.90 -4.45
N VAL A 362 -15.58 14.45 -3.81
CA VAL A 362 -15.59 15.84 -3.33
C VAL A 362 -14.63 15.99 -2.16
N LEU A 363 -14.64 15.06 -1.21
CA LEU A 363 -13.73 15.05 -0.06
C LEU A 363 -12.27 14.94 -0.47
N GLN A 364 -11.94 14.22 -1.54
CA GLN A 364 -10.57 14.10 -2.05
C GLN A 364 -9.91 15.45 -2.37
N GLN A 365 -10.69 16.50 -2.67
CA GLN A 365 -10.17 17.85 -2.92
C GLN A 365 -9.46 18.45 -1.71
N ARG A 366 -9.78 17.95 -0.50
CA ARG A 366 -9.16 18.37 0.76
C ARG A 366 -7.92 17.55 1.13
N LEU A 367 -7.77 16.34 0.56
CA LEU A 367 -6.67 15.42 0.89
C LEU A 367 -5.31 15.94 0.41
N ASN A 368 -4.27 15.62 1.21
CA ASN A 368 -2.86 15.90 0.87
C ASN A 368 -2.55 17.38 0.60
N ARG A 369 -3.37 18.30 1.09
CA ARG A 369 -3.14 19.74 0.97
C ARG A 369 -2.22 20.21 2.10
N LYS A 370 -1.03 20.70 1.74
CA LYS A 370 -0.09 21.31 2.71
C LYS A 370 -0.55 22.68 3.20
N VAL A 371 -1.33 23.38 2.36
CA VAL A 371 -1.90 24.70 2.68
C VAL A 371 -3.37 24.65 2.28
N VAL A 372 -4.24 24.99 3.22
CA VAL A 372 -5.69 25.04 3.03
C VAL A 372 -6.13 26.51 3.03
N SER A 373 -6.59 26.98 1.87
CA SER A 373 -7.06 28.37 1.72
C SER A 373 -8.48 28.55 2.25
N PRO A 374 -8.87 29.78 2.66
CA PRO A 374 -10.26 30.08 3.05
C PRO A 374 -11.29 29.72 1.97
N LYS A 375 -10.92 29.87 0.69
CA LYS A 375 -11.77 29.47 -0.45
C LYS A 375 -12.04 27.96 -0.41
N LEU A 376 -11.00 27.15 -0.21
CA LEU A 376 -11.11 25.70 -0.16
C LEU A 376 -11.95 25.23 1.03
N ILE A 377 -11.84 25.89 2.18
CA ILE A 377 -12.68 25.63 3.36
C ILE A 377 -14.15 25.90 3.06
N LYS A 378 -14.45 27.01 2.41
CA LYS A 378 -15.82 27.39 2.07
C LYS A 378 -16.43 26.45 1.01
N GLU A 379 -15.63 26.03 0.04
CA GLU A 379 -16.08 25.17 -1.06
C GLU A 379 -16.29 23.72 -0.61
N PHE A 380 -15.43 23.23 0.31
CA PHE A 380 -15.45 21.87 0.83
C PHE A 380 -15.43 21.88 2.37
N PRO A 381 -16.50 22.33 3.04
CA PRO A 381 -16.57 22.39 4.50
C PRO A 381 -16.54 20.99 5.09
N ILE A 382 -15.63 20.77 6.04
CA ILE A 382 -15.46 19.48 6.69
C ILE A 382 -16.45 19.32 7.84
N HIS A 383 -16.95 18.11 7.95
CA HIS A 383 -17.85 17.62 8.99
C HIS A 383 -17.35 16.30 9.55
N LEU A 384 -17.47 16.08 10.85
CA LEU A 384 -17.12 14.85 11.54
C LEU A 384 -18.39 14.12 11.96
N ARG A 385 -18.64 12.94 11.44
CA ARG A 385 -19.71 12.04 11.87
C ARG A 385 -19.17 11.02 12.84
N ALA A 386 -19.46 11.21 14.11
CA ALA A 386 -18.92 10.43 15.21
C ALA A 386 -19.66 9.10 15.38
N TYR A 387 -18.93 8.01 15.63
CA TYR A 387 -19.51 6.68 15.82
C TYR A 387 -18.93 5.88 17.00
N ASP A 388 -17.87 6.36 17.67
CA ASP A 388 -17.37 5.79 18.92
C ASP A 388 -16.66 6.88 19.75
N LEU A 389 -16.65 6.72 21.07
CA LEU A 389 -15.89 7.57 21.99
C LEU A 389 -14.92 6.70 22.78
N LEU A 390 -13.63 7.01 22.65
CA LEU A 390 -12.54 6.21 23.23
C LEU A 390 -12.05 6.76 24.57
N GLY A 391 -12.43 7.96 24.87
CA GLY A 391 -12.13 8.63 26.16
C GLY A 391 -12.79 9.98 26.24
N ASP A 392 -13.15 10.39 27.43
CA ASP A 392 -13.63 11.71 27.79
C ASP A 392 -12.76 12.23 28.95
N ASP A 393 -12.23 13.44 28.78
CA ASP A 393 -11.30 14.06 29.73
C ASP A 393 -10.20 13.08 30.22
N GLU A 394 -10.26 12.63 31.48
CA GLU A 394 -9.29 11.70 32.08
C GLU A 394 -9.69 10.22 31.94
N ASN A 395 -10.91 9.92 31.48
CA ASN A 395 -11.43 8.56 31.45
C ASN A 395 -11.10 7.87 30.13
N ASP A 396 -10.53 6.67 30.24
CA ASP A 396 -10.38 5.74 29.11
C ASP A 396 -11.63 4.84 29.02
N LEU A 397 -12.41 5.03 27.97
CA LEU A 397 -13.69 4.33 27.81
C LEU A 397 -13.56 3.03 27.01
N ARG A 398 -12.38 2.68 26.50
CA ARG A 398 -12.18 1.57 25.56
C ARG A 398 -12.55 0.21 26.13
N GLU A 399 -12.42 0.01 27.44
CA GLU A 399 -12.78 -1.25 28.12
C GLU A 399 -14.31 -1.41 28.29
N LEU A 400 -15.09 -0.33 28.20
CA LEU A 400 -16.54 -0.39 28.31
C LEU A 400 -17.18 -1.10 27.10
N PRO A 401 -18.35 -1.73 27.29
CA PRO A 401 -19.19 -2.23 26.20
C PRO A 401 -19.51 -1.14 25.16
N PHE A 402 -19.68 -1.52 23.90
CA PHE A 402 -20.02 -0.54 22.84
C PHE A 402 -21.29 0.26 23.17
N THR A 403 -22.29 -0.36 23.74
CA THR A 403 -23.55 0.34 24.13
C THR A 403 -23.32 1.45 25.14
N GLU A 404 -22.44 1.27 26.09
CA GLU A 404 -22.07 2.28 27.07
C GLU A 404 -21.24 3.39 26.43
N ARG A 405 -20.22 3.04 25.63
CA ARG A 405 -19.45 4.03 24.88
C ARG A 405 -20.32 4.87 23.95
N ARG A 406 -21.35 4.26 23.36
CA ARG A 406 -22.31 4.97 22.51
C ARG A 406 -23.13 5.98 23.31
N ALA A 407 -23.60 5.63 24.50
CA ALA A 407 -24.31 6.56 25.39
C ALA A 407 -23.41 7.73 25.82
N HIS A 408 -22.14 7.45 26.16
CA HIS A 408 -21.16 8.49 26.44
C HIS A 408 -20.91 9.39 25.22
N LEU A 409 -20.84 8.82 24.01
CA LEU A 409 -20.67 9.59 22.77
C LEU A 409 -21.84 10.54 22.53
N GLU A 410 -23.07 10.08 22.73
CA GLU A 410 -24.28 10.91 22.56
C GLU A 410 -24.28 12.11 23.53
N ALA A 411 -23.95 11.86 24.79
CA ALA A 411 -23.81 12.92 25.78
C ALA A 411 -22.65 13.88 25.46
N PHE A 412 -21.53 13.35 24.97
CA PHE A 412 -20.33 14.12 24.63
C PHE A 412 -20.57 15.03 23.43
N VAL A 413 -21.19 14.53 22.35
CA VAL A 413 -21.53 15.32 21.17
C VAL A 413 -22.58 16.38 21.51
N ALA A 414 -23.58 16.06 22.32
CA ALA A 414 -24.56 17.04 22.81
C ALA A 414 -23.87 18.16 23.61
N LYS A 415 -22.88 17.85 24.44
CA LYS A 415 -22.10 18.82 25.21
C LYS A 415 -21.18 19.66 24.32
N LEU A 416 -20.60 19.10 23.27
CA LEU A 416 -19.81 19.82 22.25
C LEU A 416 -20.67 20.89 21.56
N ASN A 417 -21.92 20.56 21.24
CA ASN A 417 -22.90 21.46 20.63
C ASN A 417 -22.33 22.24 19.43
N ASP A 418 -21.58 21.57 18.55
CA ASP A 418 -20.94 22.18 17.40
C ASP A 418 -21.57 21.62 16.10
N PRO A 419 -21.98 22.48 15.16
CA PRO A 419 -22.68 22.08 13.94
C PRO A 419 -21.80 21.28 12.96
N ARG A 420 -20.49 21.20 13.19
CA ARG A 420 -19.54 20.40 12.39
C ARG A 420 -19.37 18.97 12.89
N ILE A 421 -19.99 18.62 14.01
CA ILE A 421 -19.88 17.27 14.60
C ILE A 421 -21.30 16.74 14.86
N ASP A 422 -21.63 15.62 14.26
CA ASP A 422 -22.87 14.91 14.49
C ASP A 422 -22.64 13.43 14.83
N LEU A 423 -23.72 12.72 15.16
CA LEU A 423 -23.69 11.29 15.44
C LEU A 423 -23.98 10.49 14.17
N SER A 424 -23.25 9.42 13.95
CA SER A 424 -23.61 8.40 12.96
C SER A 424 -24.97 7.79 13.38
N PRO A 425 -26.01 7.87 12.53
CA PRO A 425 -27.30 7.30 12.89
C PRO A 425 -27.23 5.77 12.93
N THR A 426 -27.97 5.20 13.88
CA THR A 426 -28.15 3.74 13.96
C THR A 426 -29.18 3.29 12.94
N VAL A 427 -28.97 2.08 12.40
CA VAL A 427 -29.91 1.43 11.48
C VAL A 427 -30.69 0.40 12.27
N PRO A 428 -32.02 0.61 12.50
CA PRO A 428 -32.83 -0.35 13.24
C PRO A 428 -33.05 -1.63 12.43
N PHE A 429 -32.90 -2.79 13.07
CA PHE A 429 -33.18 -4.08 12.47
C PHE A 429 -33.48 -5.12 13.57
N ALA A 430 -34.27 -6.14 13.22
CA ALA A 430 -34.56 -7.27 14.09
C ALA A 430 -34.06 -8.60 13.48
N SER A 431 -33.81 -8.65 12.18
CA SER A 431 -33.26 -9.80 11.47
C SER A 431 -32.22 -9.41 10.44
N TRP A 432 -31.41 -10.37 10.01
CA TRP A 432 -30.40 -10.16 8.97
C TRP A 432 -31.03 -9.77 7.62
N GLU A 433 -32.22 -10.29 7.30
CA GLU A 433 -32.99 -9.97 6.08
C GLU A 433 -33.42 -8.50 6.07
N GLN A 434 -33.89 -7.98 7.21
CA GLN A 434 -34.23 -6.58 7.34
C GLN A 434 -33.02 -5.67 7.14
N LEU A 435 -31.88 -6.06 7.72
CA LEU A 435 -30.64 -5.30 7.55
C LEU A 435 -30.10 -5.40 6.12
N ALA A 436 -30.25 -6.56 5.45
CA ALA A 436 -29.91 -6.73 4.05
C ALA A 436 -30.74 -5.80 3.16
N ALA A 437 -32.05 -5.69 3.41
CA ALA A 437 -32.93 -4.76 2.70
C ALA A 437 -32.52 -3.30 2.93
N ALA A 438 -32.22 -2.91 4.17
CA ALA A 438 -31.72 -1.57 4.49
C ALA A 438 -30.39 -1.27 3.77
N ARG A 439 -29.45 -2.24 3.74
CA ARG A 439 -28.16 -2.13 3.04
C ARG A 439 -28.35 -1.93 1.53
N ALA A 440 -29.33 -2.60 0.94
CA ALA A 440 -29.63 -2.51 -0.50
C ALA A 440 -30.23 -1.14 -0.87
N ASP A 441 -31.13 -0.61 -0.03
CA ASP A 441 -31.75 0.71 -0.23
C ASP A 441 -31.57 1.61 1.02
N PRO A 442 -30.39 2.20 1.20
CA PRO A 442 -30.13 3.10 2.33
C PRO A 442 -31.04 4.34 2.34
N LYS A 443 -31.46 4.79 1.16
CA LYS A 443 -32.29 5.99 1.03
C LYS A 443 -33.61 5.84 1.75
N SER A 444 -34.31 4.76 1.50
CA SER A 444 -35.60 4.44 2.14
C SER A 444 -35.43 3.97 3.59
N ALA A 445 -34.26 3.44 3.95
CA ALA A 445 -33.95 2.90 5.28
C ALA A 445 -33.35 3.93 6.27
N GLY A 446 -33.47 5.23 5.99
CA GLY A 446 -33.11 6.30 6.93
C GLY A 446 -31.83 7.07 6.64
N ALA A 447 -31.04 6.71 5.61
CA ALA A 447 -29.92 7.54 5.15
C ALA A 447 -30.41 8.78 4.34
N GLY A 448 -31.64 8.74 3.82
CA GLY A 448 -32.27 9.87 3.15
C GLY A 448 -31.41 10.44 2.01
N ASN A 449 -31.14 11.74 2.06
CA ASN A 449 -30.34 12.42 1.05
C ASN A 449 -28.84 12.07 1.10
N ASP A 450 -28.37 11.45 2.17
CA ASP A 450 -26.96 11.03 2.35
C ASP A 450 -26.67 9.62 1.80
N ALA A 451 -27.67 8.94 1.23
CA ALA A 451 -27.57 7.55 0.76
C ALA A 451 -26.45 7.33 -0.27
N ASP A 452 -26.10 8.34 -1.06
CA ASP A 452 -25.02 8.26 -2.05
C ASP A 452 -23.62 8.21 -1.41
N ALA A 453 -23.51 8.64 -0.16
CA ALA A 453 -22.28 8.57 0.63
C ALA A 453 -22.22 7.32 1.54
N VAL A 454 -23.16 6.38 1.39
CA VAL A 454 -23.21 5.12 2.14
C VAL A 454 -22.68 3.99 1.28
N GLU A 455 -21.63 3.29 1.73
CA GLU A 455 -21.06 2.12 1.06
C GLU A 455 -21.47 0.78 1.69
N GLY A 456 -22.43 0.80 2.63
CA GLY A 456 -22.93 -0.39 3.32
C GLY A 456 -23.30 -0.14 4.77
N VAL A 457 -23.17 -1.18 5.61
CA VAL A 457 -23.43 -1.10 7.05
C VAL A 457 -22.24 -1.60 7.86
N MET A 458 -22.08 -1.06 9.05
CA MET A 458 -21.17 -1.51 10.09
C MET A 458 -21.97 -2.21 11.18
N LEU A 459 -21.55 -3.42 11.54
CA LEU A 459 -22.10 -4.18 12.66
C LEU A 459 -21.13 -4.07 13.82
N LYS A 460 -21.61 -3.65 14.97
CA LYS A 460 -20.83 -3.51 16.20
C LYS A 460 -21.49 -4.34 17.29
N ARG A 461 -20.75 -5.29 17.84
CA ARG A 461 -21.24 -6.13 18.92
C ARG A 461 -21.48 -5.27 20.15
N ARG A 462 -22.68 -5.37 20.74
CA ARG A 462 -23.19 -4.49 21.79
C ARG A 462 -22.36 -4.52 23.07
N ASP A 463 -21.89 -5.72 23.45
CA ASP A 463 -21.11 -5.99 24.67
C ASP A 463 -19.58 -5.87 24.47
N ALA A 464 -19.11 -5.57 23.26
CA ALA A 464 -17.70 -5.58 22.97
C ALA A 464 -16.99 -4.31 23.43
N SER A 465 -15.84 -4.48 24.07
CA SER A 465 -14.86 -3.42 24.29
C SER A 465 -14.17 -3.01 22.99
N TYR A 466 -13.48 -1.87 23.01
CA TYR A 466 -12.74 -1.35 21.86
C TYR A 466 -11.31 -1.90 21.83
N LEU A 467 -11.08 -2.92 21.03
CA LEU A 467 -9.81 -3.64 20.95
C LEU A 467 -8.97 -3.20 19.77
N PRO A 468 -7.68 -2.86 19.97
CA PRO A 468 -6.78 -2.47 18.88
C PRO A 468 -6.58 -3.56 17.84
N GLY A 469 -6.45 -3.16 16.57
CA GLY A 469 -6.19 -4.10 15.49
C GLY A 469 -7.44 -4.62 14.83
N ARG A 470 -7.46 -5.91 14.45
CA ARG A 470 -8.60 -6.54 13.78
C ARG A 470 -9.02 -7.81 14.53
N PRO A 471 -9.60 -7.69 15.72
CA PRO A 471 -10.16 -8.85 16.42
C PRO A 471 -11.37 -9.40 15.65
N LYS A 472 -11.49 -10.73 15.57
CA LYS A 472 -12.66 -11.35 14.95
C LYS A 472 -13.82 -11.34 15.96
N GLY A 473 -15.01 -10.90 15.52
CA GLY A 473 -16.23 -10.91 16.31
C GLY A 473 -16.80 -9.53 16.70
N PRO A 474 -15.99 -8.60 17.28
CA PRO A 474 -16.52 -7.31 17.73
C PRO A 474 -17.12 -6.43 16.63
N TRP A 475 -16.41 -6.26 15.52
CA TRP A 475 -16.85 -5.40 14.43
C TRP A 475 -16.82 -6.09 13.09
N TRP A 476 -17.93 -5.93 12.31
CA TRP A 476 -18.05 -6.40 10.96
C TRP A 476 -18.46 -5.28 10.03
N LYS A 477 -18.01 -5.33 8.78
CA LYS A 477 -18.44 -4.46 7.70
C LYS A 477 -19.14 -5.27 6.64
N TRP A 478 -20.34 -4.86 6.30
CA TRP A 478 -21.17 -5.45 5.24
C TRP A 478 -21.35 -4.42 4.14
N LYS A 479 -20.45 -4.45 3.17
CA LYS A 479 -20.48 -3.50 2.05
C LYS A 479 -21.66 -3.81 1.13
N ARG A 480 -22.12 -2.81 0.37
CA ARG A 480 -23.03 -3.00 -0.75
C ARG A 480 -22.37 -3.90 -1.78
N ASP A 481 -23.19 -4.60 -2.57
CA ASP A 481 -22.67 -5.44 -3.62
C ASP A 481 -21.95 -4.56 -4.67
N PRO A 482 -20.80 -5.01 -5.19
CA PRO A 482 -20.07 -4.25 -6.18
C PRO A 482 -20.86 -4.18 -7.48
N HIS A 483 -20.60 -3.14 -8.26
CA HIS A 483 -21.03 -3.12 -9.66
C HIS A 483 -20.17 -4.11 -10.45
N ILE A 484 -20.76 -4.75 -11.42
CA ILE A 484 -20.12 -5.78 -12.24
C ILE A 484 -20.26 -5.39 -13.70
N ILE A 485 -19.18 -5.56 -14.46
CA ILE A 485 -19.18 -5.53 -15.93
C ILE A 485 -18.32 -6.66 -16.47
N ASP A 486 -18.57 -7.03 -17.70
CA ASP A 486 -17.68 -7.87 -18.50
C ASP A 486 -16.80 -6.97 -19.39
N ALA A 487 -15.49 -7.08 -19.23
CA ALA A 487 -14.50 -6.28 -19.94
C ALA A 487 -13.42 -7.16 -20.58
N VAL A 488 -12.84 -6.72 -21.68
CA VAL A 488 -11.85 -7.49 -22.45
C VAL A 488 -10.45 -7.16 -21.95
N LEU A 489 -9.62 -8.17 -21.69
CA LEU A 489 -8.21 -7.99 -21.38
C LEU A 489 -7.47 -7.41 -22.59
N MET A 490 -6.84 -6.24 -22.44
CA MET A 490 -6.10 -5.55 -23.51
C MET A 490 -4.60 -5.61 -23.30
N TYR A 491 -4.15 -5.31 -22.07
CA TYR A 491 -2.73 -5.26 -21.72
C TYR A 491 -2.47 -5.98 -20.42
N ALA A 492 -1.30 -6.61 -20.34
CA ALA A 492 -0.81 -7.24 -19.12
C ALA A 492 0.62 -6.79 -18.82
N GLN A 493 0.92 -6.58 -17.54
CA GLN A 493 2.25 -6.23 -17.05
C GLN A 493 2.67 -7.21 -15.95
N ARG A 494 3.98 -7.43 -15.82
CA ARG A 494 4.50 -8.26 -14.73
C ARG A 494 4.20 -7.62 -13.38
N GLY A 495 3.88 -8.45 -12.41
CA GLY A 495 3.68 -8.02 -11.03
C GLY A 495 4.98 -7.66 -10.33
N HIS A 496 4.86 -7.24 -9.08
CA HIS A 496 5.98 -6.90 -8.21
C HIS A 496 6.15 -7.92 -7.08
N GLY A 497 7.36 -8.04 -6.53
CA GLY A 497 7.66 -8.94 -5.42
C GLY A 497 7.44 -10.41 -5.80
N LYS A 498 6.68 -11.17 -5.02
CA LYS A 498 6.39 -12.59 -5.26
C LYS A 498 5.74 -12.89 -6.62
N ARG A 499 5.10 -11.91 -7.25
CA ARG A 499 4.44 -12.04 -8.55
C ARG A 499 5.26 -11.50 -9.72
N SER A 500 6.54 -11.17 -9.50
CA SER A 500 7.42 -10.61 -10.55
C SER A 500 7.65 -11.55 -11.74
N SER A 501 7.52 -12.86 -11.54
CA SER A 501 7.62 -13.88 -12.61
C SER A 501 6.33 -14.06 -13.41
N TYR A 502 5.20 -13.51 -12.93
CA TYR A 502 3.87 -13.64 -13.55
C TYR A 502 3.36 -12.30 -14.07
N TYR A 503 2.55 -12.35 -15.13
CA TYR A 503 1.73 -11.20 -15.50
C TYR A 503 0.54 -11.15 -14.55
N SER A 504 0.46 -10.12 -13.70
CA SER A 504 -0.55 -9.97 -12.66
C SER A 504 -1.14 -8.56 -12.53
N ASP A 505 -0.76 -7.66 -13.42
CA ASP A 505 -1.35 -6.32 -13.55
C ASP A 505 -2.01 -6.24 -14.93
N TYR A 506 -3.32 -6.06 -14.95
CA TYR A 506 -4.15 -6.20 -16.14
C TYR A 506 -4.89 -4.91 -16.45
N THR A 507 -4.75 -4.42 -17.68
CA THR A 507 -5.59 -3.34 -18.22
C THR A 507 -6.67 -3.97 -19.09
N PHE A 508 -7.91 -3.59 -18.85
CA PHE A 508 -9.07 -4.08 -19.55
C PHE A 508 -9.91 -2.93 -20.13
N GLY A 509 -10.66 -3.23 -21.16
CA GLY A 509 -11.48 -2.27 -21.89
C GLY A 509 -12.87 -2.79 -22.22
N VAL A 510 -13.72 -1.87 -22.62
CA VAL A 510 -15.08 -2.12 -23.10
C VAL A 510 -15.24 -1.55 -24.51
N TRP A 511 -16.22 -2.04 -25.24
CA TRP A 511 -16.50 -1.60 -26.61
C TRP A 511 -17.11 -0.20 -26.63
N THR A 512 -16.74 0.59 -27.60
CA THR A 512 -17.38 1.86 -27.96
C THR A 512 -17.44 2.02 -29.47
N ARG A 513 -18.29 2.92 -29.92
CA ARG A 513 -18.38 3.19 -31.34
C ARG A 513 -17.36 4.24 -31.75
N GLY A 514 -16.37 3.84 -32.52
CA GLY A 514 -15.39 4.73 -33.14
C GLY A 514 -15.77 5.10 -34.59
N ASP A 515 -14.93 5.91 -35.22
CA ASP A 515 -15.16 6.39 -36.62
C ASP A 515 -15.13 5.25 -37.65
N ALA A 516 -14.33 4.21 -37.40
CA ALA A 516 -14.15 3.07 -38.30
C ALA A 516 -14.96 1.81 -37.91
N GLY A 517 -15.77 1.89 -36.86
CA GLY A 517 -16.52 0.77 -36.30
C GLY A 517 -16.35 0.65 -34.77
N ASP A 518 -16.70 -0.51 -34.23
CA ASP A 518 -16.53 -0.76 -32.78
C ASP A 518 -15.05 -0.87 -32.43
N GLU A 519 -14.61 -0.12 -31.42
CA GLU A 519 -13.24 -0.16 -30.85
C GLU A 519 -13.26 -0.41 -29.33
N LEU A 520 -12.19 -1.03 -28.80
CA LEU A 520 -12.01 -1.19 -27.36
C LEU A 520 -11.33 0.04 -26.77
N VAL A 521 -11.93 0.57 -25.69
CA VAL A 521 -11.34 1.66 -24.91
C VAL A 521 -11.01 1.18 -23.50
N PRO A 522 -9.80 1.46 -22.98
CA PRO A 522 -9.43 1.06 -21.64
C PRO A 522 -10.26 1.82 -20.59
N VAL A 523 -10.81 1.09 -19.61
CA VAL A 523 -11.65 1.65 -18.53
C VAL A 523 -11.11 1.41 -17.15
N GLY A 524 -10.09 0.54 -17.00
CA GLY A 524 -9.51 0.26 -15.70
C GLY A 524 -8.31 -0.68 -15.72
N LYS A 525 -7.71 -0.82 -14.53
CA LYS A 525 -6.65 -1.79 -14.25
C LYS A 525 -6.97 -2.57 -12.99
N ALA A 526 -6.74 -3.89 -13.00
CA ALA A 526 -6.86 -4.74 -11.82
C ALA A 526 -5.59 -5.58 -11.64
N TYR A 527 -5.22 -5.79 -10.37
CA TYR A 527 -4.04 -6.55 -9.94
C TYR A 527 -4.37 -7.54 -8.81
N PHE A 528 -5.64 -7.77 -8.53
CA PHE A 528 -6.15 -8.71 -7.53
C PHE A 528 -7.57 -9.18 -7.86
N GLY A 529 -8.08 -10.13 -7.06
CA GLY A 529 -9.43 -10.68 -7.18
C GLY A 529 -9.47 -12.04 -7.86
N PHE A 530 -8.34 -12.59 -8.23
CA PHE A 530 -8.18 -13.92 -8.83
C PHE A 530 -7.41 -14.86 -7.89
N THR A 531 -7.66 -16.14 -8.00
CA THR A 531 -6.91 -17.22 -7.30
C THR A 531 -5.53 -17.43 -7.93
N ASP A 532 -4.67 -18.21 -7.27
CA ASP A 532 -3.35 -18.53 -7.84
C ASP A 532 -3.48 -19.43 -9.08
N GLU A 533 -4.52 -20.29 -9.16
CA GLU A 533 -4.85 -21.09 -10.35
C GLU A 533 -5.30 -20.21 -11.52
N GLU A 534 -6.16 -19.24 -11.26
CA GLU A 534 -6.60 -18.27 -12.27
C GLU A 534 -5.45 -17.39 -12.74
N LEU A 535 -4.55 -16.97 -11.84
CA LEU A 535 -3.32 -16.25 -12.20
C LEU A 535 -2.48 -17.05 -13.21
N LEU A 536 -2.30 -18.36 -12.98
CA LEU A 536 -1.57 -19.23 -13.90
C LEU A 536 -2.29 -19.36 -15.26
N GLN A 537 -3.63 -19.38 -15.26
CA GLN A 537 -4.40 -19.44 -16.49
C GLN A 537 -4.22 -18.15 -17.31
N ILE A 538 -4.35 -16.99 -16.67
CA ILE A 538 -4.15 -15.69 -17.33
C ILE A 538 -2.70 -15.54 -17.81
N ASP A 539 -1.71 -15.90 -17.00
CA ASP A 539 -0.29 -15.83 -17.39
C ASP A 539 0.01 -16.67 -18.63
N ARG A 540 -0.54 -17.91 -18.70
CA ARG A 540 -0.44 -18.75 -19.90
C ARG A 540 -1.11 -18.12 -21.11
N PHE A 541 -2.30 -17.53 -20.91
CA PHE A 541 -3.02 -16.84 -21.99
C PHE A 541 -2.20 -15.66 -22.52
N VAL A 542 -1.70 -14.81 -21.64
CA VAL A 542 -0.87 -13.64 -22.00
C VAL A 542 0.37 -14.08 -22.79
N ARG A 543 1.10 -15.10 -22.32
CA ARG A 543 2.31 -15.60 -23.01
C ARG A 543 2.05 -16.13 -24.41
N ARG A 544 0.90 -16.80 -24.62
CA ARG A 544 0.53 -17.39 -25.90
C ARG A 544 -0.08 -16.39 -26.88
N ASN A 545 -0.72 -15.35 -26.38
CA ASN A 545 -1.55 -14.43 -27.17
C ASN A 545 -1.00 -12.99 -27.13
N THR A 546 0.27 -12.79 -26.79
CA THR A 546 0.94 -11.48 -26.91
C THR A 546 1.14 -11.16 -28.38
N THR A 547 0.57 -10.06 -28.85
CA THR A 547 0.72 -9.54 -30.22
C THR A 547 1.90 -8.59 -30.30
N GLU A 548 2.06 -7.69 -29.30
CA GLU A 548 3.12 -6.69 -29.26
C GLU A 548 3.73 -6.56 -27.85
N LYS A 549 4.94 -6.03 -27.79
CA LYS A 549 5.68 -5.82 -26.54
C LYS A 549 6.14 -4.38 -26.43
N PHE A 550 5.67 -3.68 -25.40
CA PHE A 550 6.08 -2.31 -25.09
C PHE A 550 6.81 -2.31 -23.73
N GLY A 551 8.12 -2.49 -23.74
CA GLY A 551 8.88 -2.65 -22.50
C GLY A 551 8.30 -3.77 -21.61
N PRO A 552 7.88 -3.47 -20.35
CA PRO A 552 7.30 -4.46 -19.45
C PRO A 552 5.85 -4.85 -19.80
N VAL A 553 5.18 -4.08 -20.66
CA VAL A 553 3.78 -4.28 -21.03
C VAL A 553 3.65 -5.24 -22.21
N ARG A 554 2.67 -6.12 -22.16
CA ARG A 554 2.28 -7.03 -23.24
C ARG A 554 0.92 -6.60 -23.76
N HIS A 555 0.84 -6.30 -25.03
CA HIS A 555 -0.40 -6.16 -25.76
C HIS A 555 -0.92 -7.57 -26.06
N VAL A 556 -2.14 -7.86 -25.66
CA VAL A 556 -2.73 -9.19 -25.77
C VAL A 556 -3.83 -9.16 -26.82
N VAL A 557 -4.01 -10.26 -27.55
CA VAL A 557 -5.08 -10.37 -28.53
C VAL A 557 -6.43 -10.04 -27.91
N HIS A 558 -7.19 -9.13 -28.54
CA HIS A 558 -8.50 -8.66 -28.08
C HIS A 558 -9.42 -8.32 -29.27
N GLU A 559 -9.47 -9.24 -30.21
CA GLU A 559 -10.35 -9.17 -31.34
C GLU A 559 -11.79 -9.59 -30.98
N PRO A 560 -12.82 -9.26 -31.75
CA PRO A 560 -14.22 -9.59 -31.43
C PRO A 560 -14.49 -11.06 -31.10
N ASP A 561 -13.78 -11.97 -31.76
CA ASP A 561 -13.93 -13.42 -31.57
C ASP A 561 -12.75 -14.09 -30.86
N GLN A 562 -11.69 -13.34 -30.55
CA GLN A 562 -10.48 -13.88 -29.94
C GLN A 562 -9.94 -12.95 -28.86
N GLY A 563 -9.98 -13.40 -27.61
CA GLY A 563 -9.52 -12.64 -26.45
C GLY A 563 -10.00 -13.26 -25.16
N LEU A 564 -9.64 -12.65 -24.04
CA LEU A 564 -10.08 -13.05 -22.71
C LEU A 564 -11.02 -11.99 -22.14
N VAL A 565 -12.24 -12.40 -21.82
CA VAL A 565 -13.21 -11.57 -21.12
C VAL A 565 -13.04 -11.78 -19.60
N LEU A 566 -13.03 -10.69 -18.88
CA LEU A 566 -12.93 -10.63 -17.41
C LEU A 566 -14.24 -10.04 -16.88
N GLU A 567 -14.87 -10.74 -15.95
CA GLU A 567 -15.89 -10.14 -15.11
C GLU A 567 -15.18 -9.27 -14.06
N VAL A 568 -15.42 -7.97 -14.11
CA VAL A 568 -14.77 -6.97 -13.26
C VAL A 568 -15.77 -6.39 -12.28
N ALA A 569 -15.50 -6.57 -11.00
CA ALA A 569 -16.24 -5.96 -9.90
C ALA A 569 -15.57 -4.66 -9.46
N PHE A 570 -16.36 -3.59 -9.21
CA PHE A 570 -15.84 -2.30 -8.77
C PHE A 570 -16.82 -1.58 -7.82
N GLU A 571 -16.33 -0.64 -7.02
CA GLU A 571 -17.12 0.02 -5.97
C GLU A 571 -17.77 1.34 -6.43
N GLY A 572 -17.37 1.90 -7.55
CA GLY A 572 -17.94 3.13 -8.09
C GLY A 572 -17.26 3.59 -9.37
N LEU A 573 -17.86 4.56 -10.03
CA LEU A 573 -17.38 5.22 -11.24
C LEU A 573 -17.18 6.71 -11.01
N GLN A 574 -16.22 7.29 -11.70
CA GLN A 574 -16.00 8.73 -11.73
C GLN A 574 -15.58 9.20 -13.11
N ARG A 575 -15.87 10.47 -13.45
CA ARG A 575 -15.32 11.09 -14.66
C ARG A 575 -13.81 11.24 -14.53
N SER A 576 -13.08 10.95 -15.62
CA SER A 576 -11.62 11.02 -15.64
C SER A 576 -11.11 11.62 -16.95
N PRO A 577 -10.55 12.83 -16.94
CA PRO A 577 -9.96 13.42 -18.13
C PRO A 577 -8.64 12.74 -18.55
N ARG A 578 -8.11 11.86 -17.71
CA ARG A 578 -6.85 11.11 -17.96
C ARG A 578 -7.08 9.84 -18.78
N HIS A 579 -8.29 9.32 -18.80
CA HIS A 579 -8.62 8.08 -19.49
C HIS A 579 -9.28 8.39 -20.85
N LYS A 580 -8.89 7.69 -21.90
CA LYS A 580 -9.51 7.82 -23.23
C LYS A 580 -11.02 7.58 -23.18
N SER A 581 -11.48 6.69 -22.31
CA SER A 581 -12.90 6.40 -22.07
C SER A 581 -13.67 7.50 -21.35
N GLY A 582 -13.01 8.52 -20.77
CA GLY A 582 -13.67 9.55 -19.95
C GLY A 582 -14.11 9.07 -18.56
N VAL A 583 -13.98 7.77 -18.23
CA VAL A 583 -14.39 7.17 -16.96
C VAL A 583 -13.23 6.48 -16.25
N ALA A 584 -13.28 6.42 -14.93
CA ALA A 584 -12.36 5.63 -14.10
C ALA A 584 -13.14 4.84 -13.05
N MET A 585 -12.75 3.59 -12.85
CA MET A 585 -13.32 2.71 -11.85
C MET A 585 -12.62 2.87 -10.50
N ARG A 586 -13.39 2.77 -9.43
CA ARG A 586 -12.88 2.77 -8.07
C ARG A 586 -12.75 1.33 -7.56
N PHE A 587 -11.53 0.94 -7.15
CA PHE A 587 -11.18 -0.40 -6.67
C PHE A 587 -11.62 -1.56 -7.59
N PRO A 588 -11.29 -1.51 -8.89
CA PRO A 588 -11.61 -2.61 -9.78
C PRO A 588 -10.82 -3.87 -9.40
N ARG A 589 -11.50 -5.01 -9.45
CA ARG A 589 -10.92 -6.34 -9.21
C ARG A 589 -11.54 -7.35 -10.15
N ILE A 590 -10.79 -8.38 -10.49
CA ILE A 590 -11.31 -9.49 -11.28
C ILE A 590 -12.20 -10.33 -10.35
N SER A 591 -13.45 -10.52 -10.72
CA SER A 591 -14.42 -11.37 -10.03
C SER A 591 -14.41 -12.79 -10.59
N ARG A 592 -14.30 -12.91 -11.91
CA ARG A 592 -14.31 -14.20 -12.60
C ARG A 592 -13.66 -14.10 -13.99
N LEU A 593 -13.04 -15.20 -14.45
CA LEU A 593 -12.60 -15.37 -15.83
C LEU A 593 -13.77 -15.90 -16.69
N ARG A 594 -14.07 -15.19 -17.77
CA ARG A 594 -15.19 -15.53 -18.66
C ARG A 594 -14.69 -16.18 -19.94
N TRP A 595 -14.14 -17.40 -19.82
CA TRP A 595 -13.74 -18.22 -20.96
C TRP A 595 -14.92 -18.65 -21.85
N ASP A 596 -16.12 -18.59 -21.27
CA ASP A 596 -17.39 -18.91 -21.90
C ASP A 596 -17.92 -17.81 -22.81
N LYS A 597 -17.33 -16.60 -22.75
CA LYS A 597 -17.87 -15.40 -23.41
C LYS A 597 -16.90 -14.85 -24.45
N PRO A 598 -17.31 -14.69 -25.72
CA PRO A 598 -16.46 -14.05 -26.73
C PRO A 598 -16.33 -12.54 -26.46
N PRO A 599 -15.18 -11.90 -26.78
CA PRO A 599 -14.96 -10.47 -26.53
C PRO A 599 -16.04 -9.54 -27.06
N ARG A 600 -16.65 -9.83 -28.22
CA ARG A 600 -17.74 -9.02 -28.81
C ARG A 600 -18.96 -8.87 -27.90
N GLU A 601 -19.14 -9.78 -26.94
CA GLU A 601 -20.26 -9.76 -26.00
C GLU A 601 -19.93 -9.06 -24.69
N ALA A 602 -18.71 -8.54 -24.55
CA ALA A 602 -18.35 -7.70 -23.40
C ALA A 602 -19.17 -6.40 -23.39
N ASP A 603 -19.20 -5.76 -22.23
CA ASP A 603 -19.97 -4.53 -22.04
C ASP A 603 -19.46 -3.38 -22.90
N ARG A 604 -20.30 -2.37 -23.04
CA ARG A 604 -20.03 -1.17 -23.82
C ARG A 604 -19.85 0.04 -22.92
N LEU A 605 -19.15 1.07 -23.41
CA LEU A 605 -18.89 2.30 -22.69
C LEU A 605 -20.20 2.99 -22.25
N GLU A 606 -21.24 2.93 -23.08
CA GLU A 606 -22.55 3.48 -22.78
C GLU A 606 -23.22 2.83 -21.55
N THR A 607 -22.87 1.58 -21.22
CA THR A 607 -23.30 0.92 -19.98
C THR A 607 -22.68 1.59 -18.76
N LEU A 608 -21.37 1.87 -18.82
CA LEU A 608 -20.65 2.58 -17.75
C LEU A 608 -21.14 4.03 -17.61
N GLU A 609 -21.40 4.71 -18.70
CA GLU A 609 -21.93 6.08 -18.67
C GLU A 609 -23.33 6.15 -18.03
N ARG A 610 -24.21 5.20 -18.33
CA ARG A 610 -25.53 5.09 -17.67
C ARG A 610 -25.38 4.82 -16.17
N MET A 611 -24.47 3.92 -15.78
CA MET A 611 -24.15 3.67 -14.38
C MET A 611 -23.62 4.94 -13.71
N LEU A 612 -22.73 5.69 -14.36
CA LEU A 612 -22.19 6.93 -13.85
C LEU A 612 -23.27 7.98 -13.59
N ILE A 613 -24.19 8.15 -14.54
CA ILE A 613 -25.34 9.07 -14.39
C ILE A 613 -26.22 8.65 -13.21
N SER A 614 -26.51 7.35 -13.07
CA SER A 614 -27.31 6.84 -11.95
C SER A 614 -26.62 7.03 -10.59
N MET A 615 -25.29 6.96 -10.54
CA MET A 615 -24.50 7.16 -9.31
C MET A 615 -24.28 8.63 -8.95
N THR A 616 -24.29 9.52 -9.94
CA THR A 616 -24.03 10.96 -9.72
C THR A 616 -25.30 11.79 -9.61
N GLY A 617 -26.45 11.25 -9.97
CA GLY A 617 -27.76 11.94 -9.90
C GLY A 617 -27.89 13.12 -10.85
N SER A 618 -27.05 13.20 -11.88
CA SER A 618 -27.02 14.28 -12.89
C SER A 618 -26.95 13.74 -14.30
#